data_afc889652563609f3fa09b5d23a695ab
#
_entry.id   afc889652563609f3fa09b5d23a695ab
#
_cell.length_a   1.000
_cell.length_b   1.000
_cell.length_c   1.000
_cell.angle_alpha   90.00
_cell.angle_beta   90.00
_cell.angle_gamma   90.00
#
_symmetry.space_group_name_H-M   'P 1'
#
loop_
_entity.id
_entity.type
_entity.pdbx_description
1 polymer ?
#
loop_
_entity_poly.entity_id
_entity_poly.type
_entity_poly.pdbx_seq_one_letter_code
_entity_poly.pdbx_strand_id
1 'polypeptide(L)'
;MNLLLDRRAICLGATALAGCATTRIAPSEPEGPLLFAYFSTGKGEADGLKLAVSEDGLAFRMLGGGKPFLVPQVGEKKLLRDPFLWRGEGPDAPWHCVWTTSWEGVTIGHATTRDFVNWTPQRAIAVMASVPGTRNCWAPEAIYDPATRRTVIFWSSTVDGRFTETTGTSESSYNHRLWYTSTADFETFAPPQVLYDPGFSVIDGTFAHAPNSGLWLVVKDETLEPPRKWLRAASASGPLGPFAPLGEPFTPSWVEGPMTTRIGEELVCYYDVYRDGRWGAKSTRDMVHWQDIGDRLAMPQGARHGSLVRIDRKLAAALASA
;
A
#
# COMPACT_ATOMS: atom_id res chain seq x y z
N MET A 1 41.29 -56.91 -50.13
CA MET A 1 42.27 -56.20 -49.31
C MET A 1 41.46 -55.27 -48.42
N ASN A 2 41.16 -55.76 -47.22
CA ASN A 2 40.24 -55.16 -46.25
C ASN A 2 40.96 -54.15 -45.40
N LEU A 3 40.42 -52.95 -45.25
CA LEU A 3 40.79 -52.00 -44.21
C LEU A 3 39.63 -51.79 -43.28
N LEU A 4 39.79 -52.26 -42.06
CA LEU A 4 38.94 -52.04 -40.91
C LEU A 4 39.16 -50.60 -40.39
N LEU A 5 38.06 -49.84 -40.26
CA LEU A 5 38.03 -48.53 -39.60
C LEU A 5 37.45 -48.71 -38.17
N ASP A 6 38.30 -48.42 -37.25
CA ASP A 6 38.06 -48.41 -35.79
C ASP A 6 37.17 -47.19 -35.40
N ARG A 7 36.02 -47.46 -34.78
CA ARG A 7 35.11 -46.41 -34.25
C ARG A 7 35.38 -46.27 -32.75
N ARG A 8 36.15 -45.25 -32.40
CA ARG A 8 36.23 -44.83 -30.97
C ARG A 8 35.02 -43.95 -30.65
N ALA A 9 34.15 -44.46 -29.80
CA ALA A 9 33.07 -43.67 -29.21
C ALA A 9 33.62 -42.70 -28.14
N ILE A 10 33.37 -41.40 -28.36
CA ILE A 10 33.65 -40.37 -27.36
C ILE A 10 32.36 -40.21 -26.51
N CYS A 11 32.41 -40.67 -25.26
CA CYS A 11 31.38 -40.36 -24.27
C CYS A 11 31.57 -38.91 -23.77
N LEU A 12 30.72 -37.99 -24.19
CA LEU A 12 30.58 -36.69 -23.57
C LEU A 12 29.70 -36.80 -22.30
N GLY A 13 30.35 -36.74 -21.15
CA GLY A 13 29.66 -36.65 -19.87
C GLY A 13 29.00 -35.28 -19.71
N ALA A 14 27.67 -35.23 -19.70
CA ALA A 14 26.93 -34.05 -19.32
C ALA A 14 26.88 -33.94 -17.79
N THR A 15 27.68 -33.05 -17.22
CA THR A 15 27.58 -32.65 -15.81
C THR A 15 26.33 -31.75 -15.65
N ALA A 16 25.28 -32.31 -15.10
CA ALA A 16 24.10 -31.53 -14.68
C ALA A 16 24.48 -30.72 -13.42
N LEU A 17 24.62 -29.42 -13.58
CA LEU A 17 24.66 -28.48 -12.46
C LEU A 17 23.25 -28.39 -11.86
N ALA A 18 23.02 -29.12 -10.77
CA ALA A 18 21.87 -28.93 -9.92
C ALA A 18 21.99 -27.57 -9.23
N GLY A 19 21.34 -26.56 -9.79
CA GLY A 19 21.18 -25.27 -9.13
C GLY A 19 20.29 -25.46 -7.90
N CYS A 20 20.86 -25.40 -6.70
CA CYS A 20 20.10 -25.24 -5.47
C CYS A 20 19.37 -23.89 -5.55
N ALA A 21 18.10 -23.91 -5.91
CA ALA A 21 17.21 -22.79 -5.67
C ALA A 21 17.06 -22.66 -4.15
N THR A 22 17.80 -21.75 -3.55
CA THR A 22 17.55 -21.31 -2.18
C THR A 22 16.19 -20.62 -2.17
N THR A 23 15.17 -21.32 -1.76
CA THR A 23 13.88 -20.72 -1.39
C THR A 23 14.17 -19.71 -0.30
N ARG A 24 14.21 -18.42 -0.66
CA ARG A 24 14.18 -17.35 0.34
C ARG A 24 12.83 -17.46 1.03
N ILE A 25 12.83 -17.97 2.24
CA ILE A 25 11.69 -17.85 3.15
C ILE A 25 11.52 -16.36 3.34
N ALA A 26 10.37 -15.83 2.92
CA ALA A 26 10.00 -14.46 3.25
C ALA A 26 10.12 -14.30 4.77
N PRO A 27 10.65 -13.17 5.26
CA PRO A 27 10.69 -12.93 6.70
C PRO A 27 9.31 -13.16 7.28
N SER A 28 9.20 -14.00 8.31
CA SER A 28 7.94 -14.17 9.02
C SER A 28 7.51 -12.80 9.52
N GLU A 29 6.28 -12.40 9.22
CA GLU A 29 5.72 -11.19 9.82
C GLU A 29 5.85 -11.31 11.34
N PRO A 30 6.20 -10.22 12.04
CA PRO A 30 6.33 -10.27 13.49
C PRO A 30 5.03 -10.80 14.12
N GLU A 31 5.15 -11.77 15.03
CA GLU A 31 4.03 -12.21 15.83
C GLU A 31 3.62 -11.09 16.79
N GLY A 32 2.39 -10.58 16.67
CA GLY A 32 1.90 -9.52 17.54
C GLY A 32 0.60 -8.91 17.03
N PRO A 33 0.02 -8.00 17.82
CA PRO A 33 -1.22 -7.34 17.46
C PRO A 33 -1.05 -6.44 16.23
N LEU A 34 -2.15 -6.22 15.52
CA LEU A 34 -2.24 -5.25 14.44
C LEU A 34 -2.47 -3.86 15.01
N LEU A 35 -1.68 -2.91 14.54
CA LEU A 35 -1.88 -1.48 14.75
C LEU A 35 -2.54 -0.89 13.50
N PHE A 36 -3.69 -0.27 13.67
CA PHE A 36 -4.41 0.46 12.64
C PHE A 36 -4.13 1.96 12.80
N ALA A 37 -3.49 2.54 11.80
CA ALA A 37 -3.28 3.97 11.67
C ALA A 37 -4.38 4.53 10.77
N TYR A 38 -5.10 5.56 11.24
CA TYR A 38 -6.25 6.10 10.51
C TYR A 38 -6.43 7.60 10.77
N PHE A 39 -7.27 8.23 9.96
CA PHE A 39 -7.77 9.58 10.20
C PHE A 39 -9.30 9.55 10.35
N SER A 40 -9.90 10.65 10.74
CA SER A 40 -11.35 10.84 10.75
C SER A 40 -11.75 12.05 9.91
N THR A 41 -12.97 12.05 9.35
CA THR A 41 -13.48 13.12 8.49
C THR A 41 -13.86 14.40 9.24
N GLY A 42 -14.06 15.49 8.48
CA GLY A 42 -14.42 16.79 9.01
C GLY A 42 -13.25 17.46 9.71
N LYS A 43 -13.47 17.94 10.93
CA LYS A 43 -12.39 18.55 11.73
C LYS A 43 -11.26 17.58 12.04
N GLY A 44 -11.56 16.27 12.06
CA GLY A 44 -10.59 15.22 12.30
C GLY A 44 -9.49 15.08 11.25
N GLU A 45 -9.67 15.64 10.04
CA GLU A 45 -8.60 15.68 9.02
C GLU A 45 -7.42 16.56 9.46
N ALA A 46 -7.71 17.62 10.21
CA ALA A 46 -6.70 18.49 10.80
C ALA A 46 -6.28 18.03 12.20
N ASP A 47 -7.06 17.17 12.85
CA ASP A 47 -6.69 16.60 14.16
C ASP A 47 -5.46 15.71 14.05
N GLY A 48 -5.37 14.88 13.01
CA GLY A 48 -4.19 14.10 12.68
C GLY A 48 -4.37 12.57 12.77
N LEU A 49 -3.22 11.90 12.92
CA LEU A 49 -3.10 10.45 12.97
C LEU A 49 -3.69 9.88 14.26
N LYS A 50 -4.63 8.96 14.12
CA LYS A 50 -5.20 8.18 15.22
C LYS A 50 -4.78 6.73 15.12
N LEU A 51 -4.77 6.03 16.24
CA LEU A 51 -4.33 4.65 16.34
C LEU A 51 -5.39 3.77 17.01
N ALA A 52 -5.49 2.54 16.54
CA ALA A 52 -6.26 1.47 17.20
C ALA A 52 -5.47 0.16 17.14
N VAL A 53 -5.74 -0.75 18.06
CA VAL A 53 -5.05 -2.03 18.14
C VAL A 53 -6.04 -3.19 18.10
N SER A 54 -5.66 -4.28 17.43
CA SER A 54 -6.43 -5.52 17.37
C SER A 54 -5.52 -6.73 17.56
N GLU A 55 -5.98 -7.70 18.38
CA GLU A 55 -5.28 -8.98 18.56
C GLU A 55 -5.62 -9.99 17.45
N ASP A 56 -6.82 -9.89 16.90
CA ASP A 56 -7.38 -10.87 15.95
C ASP A 56 -7.57 -10.33 14.52
N GLY A 57 -7.34 -9.02 14.31
CA GLY A 57 -7.61 -8.33 13.05
C GLY A 57 -9.09 -8.09 12.77
N LEU A 58 -9.98 -8.35 13.71
CA LEU A 58 -11.43 -8.18 13.54
C LEU A 58 -11.97 -7.08 14.45
N ALA A 59 -11.58 -7.06 15.72
CA ALA A 59 -11.99 -6.07 16.68
C ALA A 59 -10.86 -5.08 16.98
N PHE A 60 -11.02 -3.83 16.57
CA PHE A 60 -10.04 -2.77 16.75
C PHE A 60 -10.45 -1.83 17.87
N ARG A 61 -9.64 -1.78 18.91
CA ARG A 61 -9.82 -0.90 20.06
C ARG A 61 -9.01 0.39 19.89
N MET A 62 -9.68 1.53 19.94
CA MET A 62 -9.09 2.87 19.86
C MET A 62 -8.07 3.09 20.98
N LEU A 63 -6.94 3.68 20.64
CA LEU A 63 -5.89 4.09 21.57
C LEU A 63 -5.96 5.60 21.90
N GLY A 64 -5.31 6.02 22.98
CA GLY A 64 -5.21 7.43 23.39
C GLY A 64 -6.56 8.13 23.58
N GLY A 65 -7.67 7.39 23.79
CA GLY A 65 -9.01 7.98 23.90
C GLY A 65 -9.44 8.74 22.64
N GLY A 66 -8.88 8.40 21.46
CA GLY A 66 -9.16 9.06 20.18
C GLY A 66 -8.41 10.38 19.95
N LYS A 67 -7.48 10.72 20.85
CA LYS A 67 -6.56 11.84 20.60
C LYS A 67 -5.55 11.48 19.51
N PRO A 68 -5.09 12.45 18.71
CA PRO A 68 -4.11 12.18 17.67
C PRO A 68 -2.73 11.90 18.28
N PHE A 69 -2.01 10.96 17.67
CA PHE A 69 -0.62 10.63 17.96
C PHE A 69 0.37 11.43 17.11
N LEU A 70 -0.10 12.05 16.01
CA LEU A 70 0.64 12.97 15.18
C LEU A 70 -0.32 14.03 14.64
N VAL A 71 -0.10 15.30 15.00
CA VAL A 71 -0.86 16.43 14.48
C VAL A 71 -0.14 16.99 13.24
N PRO A 72 -0.80 17.13 12.08
CA PRO A 72 -0.14 17.57 10.86
C PRO A 72 0.30 19.04 10.94
N GLN A 73 1.54 19.32 10.51
CA GLN A 73 2.13 20.65 10.53
C GLN A 73 2.67 21.10 9.18
N VAL A 74 2.73 20.18 8.20
CA VAL A 74 3.35 20.41 6.90
C VAL A 74 2.38 20.16 5.74
N GLY A 75 2.77 20.60 4.55
CA GLY A 75 1.98 20.51 3.32
C GLY A 75 1.05 21.70 3.13
N GLU A 76 0.36 21.73 1.99
CA GLU A 76 -0.39 22.90 1.51
C GLU A 76 -1.58 23.26 2.42
N LYS A 77 -2.24 22.27 3.00
CA LYS A 77 -3.41 22.47 3.88
C LYS A 77 -3.22 21.92 5.28
N LYS A 78 -2.07 21.32 5.57
CA LYS A 78 -1.79 20.66 6.85
C LYS A 78 -2.88 19.66 7.25
N LEU A 79 -3.37 18.90 6.27
CA LEU A 79 -4.27 17.78 6.51
C LEU A 79 -3.44 16.52 6.76
N LEU A 80 -4.03 15.55 7.43
CA LEU A 80 -3.51 14.20 7.51
C LEU A 80 -4.64 13.25 7.16
N ARG A 81 -4.62 12.79 5.90
CA ARG A 81 -5.51 11.77 5.37
C ARG A 81 -4.68 10.58 4.91
N ASP A 82 -5.31 9.42 4.85
CA ASP A 82 -4.75 8.21 4.25
C ASP A 82 -3.33 7.89 4.78
N PRO A 83 -3.14 7.82 6.12
CA PRO A 83 -1.81 7.59 6.69
C PRO A 83 -1.34 6.17 6.38
N PHE A 84 -0.14 6.03 5.83
CA PHE A 84 0.50 4.76 5.61
C PHE A 84 1.74 4.59 6.49
N LEU A 85 1.73 3.53 7.30
CA LEU A 85 2.83 3.14 8.17
C LEU A 85 3.58 1.95 7.60
N TRP A 86 4.89 1.97 7.70
CA TRP A 86 5.74 0.79 7.47
C TRP A 86 7.00 0.87 8.32
N ARG A 87 7.64 -0.25 8.55
CA ARG A 87 8.93 -0.28 9.21
C ARG A 87 10.04 -0.21 8.16
N GLY A 88 11.05 0.63 8.38
CA GLY A 88 12.26 0.66 7.56
C GLY A 88 13.04 -0.65 7.65
N GLU A 89 14.04 -0.80 6.77
CA GLU A 89 14.86 -2.00 6.71
C GLU A 89 15.84 -2.09 7.87
N GLY A 90 15.94 -3.27 8.44
CA GLY A 90 16.87 -3.59 9.53
C GLY A 90 16.21 -3.65 10.92
N PRO A 91 16.89 -4.28 11.90
CA PRO A 91 16.31 -4.58 13.21
C PRO A 91 15.97 -3.33 14.03
N ASP A 92 16.78 -2.27 13.88
CA ASP A 92 16.60 -1.02 14.61
C ASP A 92 16.01 0.10 13.76
N ALA A 93 15.45 -0.23 12.59
CA ALA A 93 14.87 0.75 11.71
C ALA A 93 13.66 1.44 12.37
N PRO A 94 13.46 2.76 12.15
CA PRO A 94 12.28 3.45 12.61
C PRO A 94 11.05 3.01 11.81
N TRP A 95 9.88 3.31 12.35
CA TRP A 95 8.64 3.34 11.60
C TRP A 95 8.58 4.64 10.81
N HIS A 96 8.13 4.55 9.59
CA HIS A 96 7.85 5.69 8.73
C HIS A 96 6.34 5.87 8.62
N CYS A 97 5.92 7.12 8.44
CA CYS A 97 4.56 7.47 8.08
C CYS A 97 4.60 8.45 6.90
N VAL A 98 3.80 8.16 5.87
CA VAL A 98 3.46 9.12 4.81
C VAL A 98 1.96 9.37 4.83
N TRP A 99 1.52 10.54 4.33
CA TRP A 99 0.11 10.90 4.33
C TRP A 99 -0.23 11.97 3.28
N THR A 100 -1.51 12.04 2.93
CA THR A 100 -2.09 13.11 2.11
C THR A 100 -2.17 14.40 2.91
N THR A 101 -1.57 15.49 2.40
CA THR A 101 -1.47 16.78 3.09
C THR A 101 -2.52 17.79 2.65
N SER A 102 -3.19 17.53 1.53
CA SER A 102 -4.15 18.46 0.91
C SER A 102 -5.04 17.75 -0.11
N TRP A 103 -6.18 18.33 -0.40
CA TRP A 103 -7.01 17.95 -1.55
C TRP A 103 -6.36 18.32 -2.89
N GLU A 104 -5.61 19.41 -2.93
CA GLU A 104 -4.86 19.88 -4.09
C GLU A 104 -3.43 20.20 -3.67
N GLY A 105 -2.47 19.94 -4.56
CA GLY A 105 -1.06 20.21 -4.30
C GLY A 105 -0.14 19.15 -4.84
N VAL A 106 1.15 19.36 -4.61
CA VAL A 106 2.24 18.53 -5.16
C VAL A 106 3.06 17.81 -4.08
N THR A 107 2.60 17.89 -2.82
CA THR A 107 3.34 17.33 -1.67
C THR A 107 2.62 16.17 -1.00
N ILE A 108 3.41 15.31 -0.38
CA ILE A 108 2.98 14.35 0.64
C ILE A 108 3.69 14.67 1.95
N GLY A 109 3.08 14.29 3.08
CA GLY A 109 3.72 14.39 4.38
C GLY A 109 4.60 13.18 4.69
N HIS A 110 5.63 13.38 5.51
CA HIS A 110 6.49 12.29 6.01
C HIS A 110 7.02 12.62 7.41
N ALA A 111 7.05 11.62 8.27
CA ALA A 111 7.73 11.63 9.57
C ALA A 111 8.13 10.21 9.96
N THR A 112 9.02 10.08 10.94
CA THR A 112 9.43 8.78 11.49
C THR A 112 9.25 8.74 13.00
N THR A 113 9.13 7.52 13.53
CA THR A 113 8.99 7.28 14.96
C THR A 113 9.58 5.92 15.35
N ARG A 114 9.85 5.73 16.64
CA ARG A 114 10.23 4.42 17.20
C ARG A 114 9.16 3.85 18.13
N ASP A 115 8.21 4.70 18.55
CA ASP A 115 7.24 4.38 19.62
C ASP A 115 5.82 4.89 19.33
N PHE A 116 5.58 5.51 18.15
CA PHE A 116 4.33 6.14 17.71
C PHE A 116 3.84 7.31 18.60
N VAL A 117 4.61 7.70 19.59
CA VAL A 117 4.34 8.85 20.47
C VAL A 117 5.28 10.01 20.15
N ASN A 118 6.57 9.70 20.01
CA ASN A 118 7.60 10.68 19.69
C ASN A 118 7.94 10.60 18.20
N TRP A 119 7.71 11.69 17.49
CA TRP A 119 7.91 11.79 16.06
C TRP A 119 9.07 12.72 15.72
N THR A 120 9.84 12.39 14.68
CA THR A 120 10.80 13.34 14.10
C THR A 120 10.09 14.56 13.55
N PRO A 121 10.82 15.68 13.30
CA PRO A 121 10.26 16.81 12.58
C PRO A 121 9.60 16.37 11.27
N GLN A 122 8.36 16.81 11.06
CA GLN A 122 7.60 16.50 9.85
C GLN A 122 8.21 17.17 8.63
N ARG A 123 8.11 16.51 7.48
CA ARG A 123 8.60 17.01 6.19
C ARG A 123 7.48 16.98 5.16
N ALA A 124 7.37 18.03 4.36
CA ALA A 124 6.60 18.03 3.12
C ALA A 124 7.54 17.61 1.99
N ILE A 125 7.28 16.46 1.36
CA ILE A 125 8.06 15.99 0.21
C ILE A 125 7.30 16.41 -1.05
N ALA A 126 7.89 17.26 -1.85
CA ALA A 126 7.30 17.82 -3.07
C ALA A 126 7.44 16.82 -4.24
N VAL A 127 6.79 15.67 -4.12
CA VAL A 127 6.94 14.51 -5.01
C VAL A 127 6.53 14.79 -6.46
N MET A 128 5.67 15.78 -6.70
CA MET A 128 5.19 16.13 -8.05
C MET A 128 5.56 17.55 -8.49
N ALA A 129 6.44 18.26 -7.78
CA ALA A 129 6.80 19.64 -8.11
C ALA A 129 7.43 19.81 -9.51
N SER A 130 8.07 18.77 -10.04
CA SER A 130 8.67 18.77 -11.39
C SER A 130 7.69 18.39 -12.51
N VAL A 131 6.42 18.11 -12.20
CA VAL A 131 5.41 17.72 -13.18
C VAL A 131 4.34 18.80 -13.29
N PRO A 132 4.42 19.68 -14.31
CA PRO A 132 3.41 20.72 -14.52
C PRO A 132 2.00 20.16 -14.70
N GLY A 133 0.99 20.87 -14.20
CA GLY A 133 -0.40 20.44 -14.28
C GLY A 133 -0.81 19.41 -13.24
N THR A 134 0.06 19.07 -12.29
CA THR A 134 -0.32 18.19 -11.18
C THR A 134 -1.38 18.86 -10.32
N ARG A 135 -2.48 18.16 -10.08
CA ARG A 135 -3.59 18.66 -9.24
C ARG A 135 -3.48 18.19 -7.80
N ASN A 136 -3.07 16.96 -7.57
CA ASN A 136 -3.12 16.33 -6.25
C ASN A 136 -2.08 15.24 -6.06
N CYS A 137 -1.82 14.86 -4.80
CA CYS A 137 -1.03 13.70 -4.39
C CYS A 137 -1.76 12.99 -3.25
N TRP A 138 -2.58 11.98 -3.57
CA TRP A 138 -3.45 11.32 -2.60
C TRP A 138 -3.01 9.91 -2.26
N ALA A 139 -3.33 9.49 -1.04
CA ALA A 139 -3.13 8.16 -0.51
C ALA A 139 -1.72 7.61 -0.83
N PRO A 140 -0.66 8.27 -0.33
CA PRO A 140 0.69 7.78 -0.53
C PRO A 140 0.92 6.51 0.29
N GLU A 141 1.53 5.51 -0.36
CA GLU A 141 2.04 4.30 0.28
C GLU A 141 3.50 4.05 -0.08
N ALA A 142 4.11 3.06 0.53
CA ALA A 142 5.50 2.71 0.28
C ALA A 142 5.72 1.21 0.31
N ILE A 143 6.67 0.76 -0.52
CA ILE A 143 7.15 -0.62 -0.53
C ILE A 143 8.66 -0.64 -0.76
N TYR A 144 9.37 -1.50 -0.03
CA TYR A 144 10.79 -1.71 -0.27
C TYR A 144 11.02 -2.59 -1.50
N ASP A 145 11.90 -2.15 -2.39
CA ASP A 145 12.33 -2.93 -3.54
C ASP A 145 13.72 -3.55 -3.26
N PRO A 146 13.80 -4.85 -2.98
CA PRO A 146 15.07 -5.50 -2.68
C PRO A 146 16.03 -5.58 -3.87
N ALA A 147 15.53 -5.46 -5.10
CA ALA A 147 16.36 -5.49 -6.30
C ALA A 147 17.19 -4.22 -6.45
N THR A 148 16.59 -3.07 -6.17
CA THR A 148 17.26 -1.77 -6.22
C THR A 148 17.76 -1.28 -4.86
N ARG A 149 17.33 -1.93 -3.77
CA ARG A 149 17.55 -1.52 -2.38
C ARG A 149 17.07 -0.10 -2.10
N ARG A 150 15.91 0.25 -2.66
CA ARG A 150 15.27 1.56 -2.49
C ARG A 150 13.84 1.37 -1.99
N THR A 151 13.36 2.34 -1.26
CA THR A 151 11.95 2.46 -0.97
C THR A 151 11.26 3.13 -2.15
N VAL A 152 10.28 2.46 -2.73
CA VAL A 152 9.36 3.00 -3.72
C VAL A 152 8.21 3.62 -2.96
N ILE A 153 8.00 4.93 -3.09
CA ILE A 153 6.86 5.65 -2.57
C ILE A 153 5.93 5.92 -3.75
N PHE A 154 4.65 5.61 -3.63
CA PHE A 154 3.68 5.77 -4.70
C PHE A 154 2.39 6.40 -4.19
N TRP A 155 1.66 7.06 -5.06
CA TRP A 155 0.46 7.84 -4.72
C TRP A 155 -0.43 8.00 -5.95
N SER A 156 -1.64 8.51 -5.75
CA SER A 156 -2.60 8.82 -6.82
C SER A 156 -2.52 10.29 -7.21
N SER A 157 -2.28 10.57 -8.50
CA SER A 157 -2.29 11.95 -9.03
C SER A 157 -3.06 12.06 -10.32
N THR A 158 -3.78 13.17 -10.45
CA THR A 158 -4.27 13.71 -11.73
C THR A 158 -3.27 14.74 -12.22
N VAL A 159 -2.91 14.68 -13.49
CA VAL A 159 -2.07 15.67 -14.17
C VAL A 159 -2.84 16.18 -15.39
N ASP A 160 -3.13 17.48 -15.40
CA ASP A 160 -3.90 18.13 -16.46
C ASP A 160 -3.23 17.93 -17.82
N GLY A 161 -4.05 17.59 -18.83
CA GLY A 161 -3.59 17.34 -20.18
C GLY A 161 -2.96 15.96 -20.39
N ARG A 162 -2.87 15.10 -19.37
CA ARG A 162 -2.44 13.70 -19.53
C ARG A 162 -3.62 12.74 -19.51
N PHE A 163 -3.47 11.61 -20.20
CA PHE A 163 -4.48 10.53 -20.27
C PHE A 163 -5.85 11.03 -20.76
N THR A 164 -5.82 11.86 -21.79
CA THR A 164 -6.99 12.61 -22.30
C THR A 164 -8.14 11.72 -22.77
N GLU A 165 -7.84 10.46 -23.14
CA GLU A 165 -8.79 9.42 -23.56
C GLU A 165 -9.78 9.02 -22.46
N THR A 166 -9.45 9.28 -21.19
CA THR A 166 -10.28 8.97 -20.04
C THR A 166 -10.75 10.21 -19.26
N THR A 167 -10.57 11.41 -19.83
CA THR A 167 -11.06 12.65 -19.24
C THR A 167 -12.58 12.60 -19.05
N GLY A 168 -13.07 13.01 -17.88
CA GLY A 168 -14.49 13.07 -17.55
C GLY A 168 -15.12 11.73 -17.16
N THR A 169 -14.36 10.64 -17.10
CA THR A 169 -14.88 9.33 -16.70
C THR A 169 -14.89 9.12 -15.17
N SER A 170 -14.36 10.06 -14.39
CA SER A 170 -14.25 10.02 -12.93
C SER A 170 -14.89 11.27 -12.29
N GLU A 171 -15.05 11.28 -10.96
CA GLU A 171 -15.65 12.40 -10.23
C GLU A 171 -14.83 13.67 -10.33
N SER A 172 -15.51 14.84 -10.33
CA SER A 172 -14.89 16.17 -10.27
C SER A 172 -13.80 16.41 -11.32
N SER A 173 -13.93 15.77 -12.49
CA SER A 173 -12.96 15.85 -13.58
C SER A 173 -11.55 15.36 -13.19
N TYR A 174 -11.41 14.59 -12.13
CA TYR A 174 -10.18 13.89 -11.83
C TYR A 174 -9.95 12.74 -12.82
N ASN A 175 -8.68 12.43 -13.08
CA ASN A 175 -8.26 11.37 -13.99
C ASN A 175 -6.92 10.77 -13.51
N HIS A 176 -7.00 10.09 -12.38
CA HIS A 176 -5.82 9.64 -11.65
C HIS A 176 -5.12 8.47 -12.33
N ARG A 177 -3.80 8.42 -12.14
CA ARG A 177 -2.95 7.24 -12.26
C ARG A 177 -2.14 7.09 -10.99
N LEU A 178 -1.60 5.90 -10.74
CA LEU A 178 -0.59 5.76 -9.71
C LEU A 178 0.75 6.26 -10.24
N TRP A 179 1.37 7.12 -9.47
CA TRP A 179 2.70 7.67 -9.70
C TRP A 179 3.64 7.18 -8.61
N TYR A 180 4.94 7.20 -8.86
CA TYR A 180 5.93 6.82 -7.87
C TYR A 180 7.20 7.63 -7.99
N THR A 181 7.94 7.65 -6.90
CA THR A 181 9.35 7.99 -6.80
C THR A 181 10.08 6.89 -6.03
N SER A 182 11.39 6.94 -5.98
CA SER A 182 12.17 6.04 -5.13
C SER A 182 13.27 6.79 -4.41
N THR A 183 13.59 6.30 -3.20
CA THR A 183 14.63 6.89 -2.36
C THR A 183 15.40 5.78 -1.63
N ALA A 184 16.67 6.03 -1.32
CA ALA A 184 17.48 5.16 -0.46
C ALA A 184 17.65 5.74 0.95
N ASP A 185 17.45 7.04 1.13
CA ASP A 185 17.85 7.81 2.31
C ASP A 185 16.78 8.79 2.82
N PHE A 186 15.64 8.90 2.12
CA PHE A 186 14.60 9.89 2.37
C PHE A 186 15.07 11.36 2.29
N GLU A 187 16.25 11.61 1.73
CA GLU A 187 16.79 12.94 1.43
C GLU A 187 16.76 13.24 -0.06
N THR A 188 17.11 12.25 -0.86
CA THR A 188 17.13 12.33 -2.33
C THR A 188 16.07 11.44 -2.94
N PHE A 189 15.33 11.99 -3.90
CA PHE A 189 14.21 11.29 -4.56
C PHE A 189 14.44 11.26 -6.07
N ALA A 190 14.16 10.10 -6.68
CA ALA A 190 14.17 9.99 -8.14
C ALA A 190 13.05 10.86 -8.75
N PRO A 191 13.16 11.30 -10.01
CA PRO A 191 12.06 11.97 -10.70
C PRO A 191 10.79 11.11 -10.68
N PRO A 192 9.60 11.72 -10.51
CA PRO A 192 8.35 10.96 -10.48
C PRO A 192 8.02 10.36 -11.84
N GLN A 193 7.50 9.14 -11.83
CA GLN A 193 7.08 8.40 -13.01
C GLN A 193 5.70 7.76 -12.76
N VAL A 194 5.00 7.39 -13.82
CA VAL A 194 3.79 6.59 -13.74
C VAL A 194 4.16 5.18 -13.29
N LEU A 195 3.57 4.73 -12.20
CA LEU A 195 3.70 3.37 -11.70
C LEU A 195 2.71 2.44 -12.39
N TYR A 196 1.45 2.87 -12.47
CA TYR A 196 0.39 2.02 -12.98
C TYR A 196 -0.68 2.83 -13.72
N ASP A 197 -0.94 2.42 -14.96
CA ASP A 197 -1.98 2.94 -15.83
C ASP A 197 -2.75 1.77 -16.47
N PRO A 198 -3.93 1.44 -15.98
CA PRO A 198 -4.77 0.40 -16.58
C PRO A 198 -5.62 0.90 -17.75
N GLY A 199 -5.44 2.14 -18.23
CA GLY A 199 -6.25 2.77 -19.25
C GLY A 199 -7.55 3.40 -18.73
N PHE A 200 -7.66 3.61 -17.39
CA PHE A 200 -8.77 4.32 -16.73
C PHE A 200 -8.31 4.89 -15.38
N SER A 201 -9.13 5.74 -14.78
CA SER A 201 -8.79 6.40 -13.51
C SER A 201 -8.76 5.41 -12.35
N VAL A 202 -7.64 5.37 -11.61
CA VAL A 202 -7.43 4.53 -10.43
C VAL A 202 -6.82 5.32 -9.28
N ILE A 203 -7.27 5.02 -8.05
CA ILE A 203 -6.70 5.57 -6.81
C ILE A 203 -6.46 4.47 -5.78
N ASP A 204 -5.92 4.86 -4.63
CA ASP A 204 -5.78 4.04 -3.43
C ASP A 204 -5.11 2.70 -3.73
N GLY A 205 -3.94 2.76 -4.39
CA GLY A 205 -3.14 1.58 -4.64
C GLY A 205 -2.54 1.06 -3.34
N THR A 206 -2.62 -0.25 -3.08
CA THR A 206 -1.88 -0.92 -1.99
C THR A 206 -1.25 -2.21 -2.49
N PHE A 207 -0.05 -2.53 -2.00
CA PHE A 207 0.58 -3.81 -2.29
C PHE A 207 0.19 -4.88 -1.27
N ALA A 208 -0.04 -6.09 -1.76
CA ALA A 208 -0.38 -7.26 -0.97
C ALA A 208 0.58 -8.42 -1.27
N HIS A 209 1.09 -9.06 -0.22
CA HIS A 209 1.80 -10.33 -0.34
C HIS A 209 0.83 -11.49 -0.12
N ALA A 210 0.36 -12.08 -1.20
CA ALA A 210 -0.57 -13.20 -1.12
C ALA A 210 0.13 -14.47 -0.61
N PRO A 211 -0.56 -15.33 0.16
CA PRO A 211 0.06 -16.48 0.84
C PRO A 211 0.86 -17.41 -0.07
N ASN A 212 0.41 -17.63 -1.30
CA ASN A 212 1.00 -18.61 -2.22
C ASN A 212 1.26 -18.04 -3.63
N SER A 213 1.05 -16.76 -3.87
CA SER A 213 1.01 -16.21 -5.23
C SER A 213 1.80 -14.91 -5.44
N GLY A 214 2.73 -14.59 -4.53
CA GLY A 214 3.65 -13.48 -4.72
C GLY A 214 3.07 -12.10 -4.43
N LEU A 215 3.56 -11.09 -5.13
CA LEU A 215 3.18 -9.70 -4.94
C LEU A 215 1.97 -9.35 -5.83
N TRP A 216 1.04 -8.60 -5.26
CA TRP A 216 -0.14 -8.08 -5.94
C TRP A 216 -0.32 -6.59 -5.68
N LEU A 217 -0.84 -5.87 -6.66
CA LEU A 217 -1.30 -4.49 -6.52
C LEU A 217 -2.83 -4.50 -6.51
N VAL A 218 -3.42 -4.00 -5.43
CA VAL A 218 -4.85 -3.74 -5.31
C VAL A 218 -5.09 -2.27 -5.59
N VAL A 219 -6.10 -1.94 -6.38
CA VAL A 219 -6.46 -0.55 -6.74
C VAL A 219 -7.97 -0.36 -6.71
N LYS A 220 -8.40 0.87 -6.45
CA LYS A 220 -9.78 1.29 -6.67
C LYS A 220 -9.96 1.78 -8.10
N ASP A 221 -10.90 1.19 -8.81
CA ASP A 221 -11.39 1.68 -10.11
C ASP A 221 -12.29 2.90 -9.87
N GLU A 222 -11.88 4.07 -10.34
CA GLU A 222 -12.58 5.34 -10.14
C GLU A 222 -13.62 5.67 -11.23
N THR A 223 -13.86 4.78 -12.18
CA THR A 223 -14.85 5.00 -13.24
C THR A 223 -16.24 5.29 -12.65
N LEU A 224 -16.87 6.36 -13.14
CA LEU A 224 -18.18 6.81 -12.68
C LEU A 224 -19.32 6.45 -13.65
N GLU A 225 -19.04 6.38 -14.95
CA GLU A 225 -20.02 6.11 -15.99
C GLU A 225 -19.66 4.88 -16.85
N PRO A 226 -20.31 3.72 -16.62
CA PRO A 226 -21.16 3.37 -15.48
C PRO A 226 -20.39 3.29 -14.17
N PRO A 227 -21.01 3.51 -13.02
CA PRO A 227 -20.28 3.56 -11.76
C PRO A 227 -19.70 2.19 -11.42
N ARG A 228 -18.38 2.16 -11.24
CA ARG A 228 -17.59 0.99 -10.80
C ARG A 228 -17.23 1.12 -9.34
N LYS A 229 -16.34 2.04 -9.00
CA LYS A 229 -15.98 2.38 -7.61
C LYS A 229 -15.71 1.17 -6.71
N TRP A 230 -15.10 0.13 -7.26
CA TRP A 230 -14.80 -1.14 -6.62
C TRP A 230 -13.30 -1.43 -6.60
N LEU A 231 -12.89 -2.44 -5.82
CA LEU A 231 -11.50 -2.87 -5.78
C LEU A 231 -11.25 -4.02 -6.76
N ARG A 232 -10.10 -3.96 -7.39
CA ARG A 232 -9.55 -4.97 -8.29
C ARG A 232 -8.08 -5.21 -7.96
N ALA A 233 -7.54 -6.36 -8.35
CA ALA A 233 -6.17 -6.73 -8.09
C ALA A 233 -5.46 -7.20 -9.36
N ALA A 234 -4.16 -6.90 -9.46
CA ALA A 234 -3.25 -7.39 -10.49
C ALA A 234 -2.02 -8.01 -9.84
N SER A 235 -1.58 -9.16 -10.31
CA SER A 235 -0.29 -9.71 -9.87
C SER A 235 0.86 -8.87 -10.42
N ALA A 236 1.93 -8.75 -9.63
CA ALA A 236 3.11 -7.96 -9.95
C ALA A 236 4.37 -8.79 -9.83
N SER A 237 5.30 -8.63 -10.77
CA SER A 237 6.62 -9.29 -10.72
C SER A 237 7.57 -8.62 -9.71
N GLY A 238 7.27 -7.38 -9.32
CA GLY A 238 7.99 -6.58 -8.35
C GLY A 238 7.28 -5.25 -8.10
N PRO A 239 7.82 -4.40 -7.22
CA PRO A 239 7.21 -3.10 -6.88
C PRO A 239 6.97 -2.16 -8.06
N LEU A 240 7.78 -2.27 -9.10
CA LEU A 240 7.67 -1.47 -10.34
C LEU A 240 7.05 -2.27 -11.50
N GLY A 241 6.42 -3.40 -11.23
CA GLY A 241 5.86 -4.30 -12.24
C GLY A 241 6.91 -5.23 -12.88
N PRO A 242 6.65 -5.76 -14.08
CA PRO A 242 5.40 -5.62 -14.82
C PRO A 242 4.18 -6.14 -14.04
N PHE A 243 3.03 -5.51 -14.31
CA PHE A 243 1.73 -5.88 -13.73
C PHE A 243 0.93 -6.70 -14.74
N ALA A 244 0.27 -7.74 -14.27
CA ALA A 244 -0.71 -8.47 -15.08
C ALA A 244 -1.97 -7.61 -15.32
N PRO A 245 -2.85 -7.98 -16.24
CA PRO A 245 -4.16 -7.38 -16.34
C PRO A 245 -4.93 -7.48 -15.01
N LEU A 246 -5.73 -6.46 -14.70
CA LEU A 246 -6.61 -6.48 -13.53
C LEU A 246 -7.60 -7.63 -13.60
N GLY A 247 -7.71 -8.39 -12.51
CA GLY A 247 -8.75 -9.39 -12.32
C GLY A 247 -10.15 -8.77 -12.22
N GLU A 248 -11.14 -9.62 -12.01
CA GLU A 248 -12.52 -9.20 -11.74
C GLU A 248 -12.61 -8.40 -10.43
N PRO A 249 -13.61 -7.49 -10.29
CA PRO A 249 -13.84 -6.81 -9.05
C PRO A 249 -14.21 -7.80 -7.94
N PHE A 250 -13.60 -7.64 -6.77
CA PHE A 250 -13.86 -8.53 -5.63
C PHE A 250 -14.65 -7.87 -4.49
N THR A 251 -15.00 -6.59 -4.64
CA THR A 251 -15.82 -5.85 -3.66
C THR A 251 -17.10 -5.34 -4.32
N PRO A 252 -18.11 -4.91 -3.54
CA PRO A 252 -19.19 -4.08 -4.06
C PRO A 252 -18.66 -2.74 -4.56
N SER A 253 -19.49 -1.96 -5.25
CA SER A 253 -19.21 -0.57 -5.64
C SER A 253 -19.25 0.36 -4.43
N TRP A 254 -18.65 1.56 -4.59
CA TRP A 254 -18.63 2.64 -3.60
C TRP A 254 -17.82 2.30 -2.34
N VAL A 255 -16.66 1.70 -2.59
CA VAL A 255 -15.65 1.42 -1.58
C VAL A 255 -14.33 2.10 -1.95
N GLU A 256 -13.46 2.29 -0.95
CA GLU A 256 -12.14 2.89 -1.13
C GLU A 256 -11.15 2.42 -0.06
N GLY A 257 -9.91 2.87 -0.15
CA GLY A 257 -8.90 2.70 0.88
C GLY A 257 -8.60 1.24 1.23
N PRO A 258 -8.20 0.39 0.26
CA PRO A 258 -7.84 -0.98 0.59
C PRO A 258 -6.62 -1.02 1.50
N MET A 259 -6.72 -1.81 2.56
CA MET A 259 -5.60 -2.15 3.44
C MET A 259 -5.48 -3.66 3.50
N THR A 260 -4.28 -4.19 3.40
CA THR A 260 -4.09 -5.64 3.39
C THR A 260 -3.18 -6.11 4.53
N THR A 261 -3.49 -7.26 5.10
CA THR A 261 -2.62 -7.96 6.05
C THR A 261 -2.90 -9.45 6.04
N ARG A 262 -1.97 -10.24 6.55
CA ARG A 262 -2.18 -11.68 6.74
C ARG A 262 -2.76 -11.96 8.11
N ILE A 263 -3.80 -12.82 8.14
CA ILE A 263 -4.36 -13.40 9.37
C ILE A 263 -4.37 -14.91 9.20
N GLY A 264 -3.47 -15.57 9.91
CA GLY A 264 -3.23 -16.99 9.71
C GLY A 264 -2.75 -17.28 8.28
N GLU A 265 -3.48 -18.15 7.58
CA GLU A 265 -3.16 -18.55 6.21
C GLU A 265 -3.84 -17.68 5.12
N GLU A 266 -4.64 -16.71 5.53
CA GLU A 266 -5.40 -15.88 4.60
C GLU A 266 -4.85 -14.46 4.51
N LEU A 267 -4.91 -13.87 3.33
CA LEU A 267 -4.82 -12.43 3.15
C LEU A 267 -6.20 -11.83 3.42
N VAL A 268 -6.24 -10.81 4.24
CA VAL A 268 -7.46 -10.02 4.47
C VAL A 268 -7.26 -8.64 3.85
N CYS A 269 -8.24 -8.23 3.05
CA CYS A 269 -8.35 -6.88 2.51
C CYS A 269 -9.52 -6.17 3.20
N TYR A 270 -9.22 -5.11 3.93
CA TYR A 270 -10.18 -4.18 4.54
C TYR A 270 -10.40 -3.03 3.59
N TYR A 271 -11.60 -2.45 3.62
CA TYR A 271 -11.95 -1.28 2.80
C TYR A 271 -13.05 -0.45 3.45
N ASP A 272 -13.01 0.85 3.17
CA ASP A 272 -14.00 1.82 3.64
C ASP A 272 -15.21 1.82 2.70
N VAL A 273 -16.38 1.46 3.21
CA VAL A 273 -17.67 1.62 2.53
C VAL A 273 -18.16 3.04 2.80
N TYR A 274 -17.47 4.00 2.20
CA TYR A 274 -17.46 5.41 2.59
C TYR A 274 -18.83 6.10 2.53
N ARG A 275 -19.76 5.63 1.70
CA ARG A 275 -21.12 6.17 1.64
C ARG A 275 -21.95 5.77 2.85
N ASP A 276 -21.68 4.61 3.41
CA ASP A 276 -22.46 4.05 4.52
C ASP A 276 -21.79 4.33 5.88
N GLY A 277 -20.58 4.89 5.89
CA GLY A 277 -19.81 5.13 7.11
C GLY A 277 -19.43 3.86 7.87
N ARG A 278 -19.26 2.74 7.15
CA ARG A 278 -18.89 1.44 7.69
C ARG A 278 -17.69 0.84 6.98
N TRP A 279 -17.10 -0.17 7.56
CA TRP A 279 -16.01 -0.94 6.99
C TRP A 279 -16.51 -2.26 6.41
N GLY A 280 -15.83 -2.73 5.36
CA GLY A 280 -15.94 -4.08 4.85
C GLY A 280 -14.60 -4.79 4.90
N ALA A 281 -14.62 -6.10 4.85
CA ALA A 281 -13.43 -6.91 4.68
C ALA A 281 -13.73 -8.20 3.92
N LYS A 282 -12.75 -8.63 3.16
CA LYS A 282 -12.77 -9.92 2.47
C LYS A 282 -11.46 -10.66 2.71
N SER A 283 -11.55 -11.98 2.84
CA SER A 283 -10.37 -12.84 2.96
C SER A 283 -10.20 -13.70 1.71
N THR A 284 -8.95 -14.07 1.42
CA THR A 284 -8.58 -14.92 0.30
C THR A 284 -7.30 -15.70 0.59
N ARG A 285 -7.12 -16.84 -0.09
CA ARG A 285 -5.87 -17.61 -0.11
C ARG A 285 -5.15 -17.59 -1.45
N ASP A 286 -5.81 -17.06 -2.51
CA ASP A 286 -5.35 -17.18 -3.89
C ASP A 286 -5.54 -15.88 -4.72
N MET A 287 -6.08 -14.82 -4.14
CA MET A 287 -6.42 -13.54 -4.80
C MET A 287 -7.52 -13.64 -5.87
N VAL A 288 -8.19 -14.78 -6.00
CA VAL A 288 -9.26 -15.03 -6.96
C VAL A 288 -10.59 -15.29 -6.24
N HIS A 289 -10.56 -16.15 -5.23
CA HIS A 289 -11.74 -16.50 -4.45
C HIS A 289 -11.77 -15.72 -3.15
N TRP A 290 -12.77 -14.84 -3.01
CA TRP A 290 -12.90 -13.94 -1.87
C TRP A 290 -14.11 -14.26 -1.02
N GLN A 291 -13.90 -14.43 0.27
CA GLN A 291 -14.95 -14.62 1.26
C GLN A 291 -15.23 -13.31 1.99
N ASP A 292 -16.50 -12.92 2.10
CA ASP A 292 -16.91 -11.77 2.90
C ASP A 292 -16.80 -12.09 4.40
N ILE A 293 -16.14 -11.21 5.13
CA ILE A 293 -15.99 -11.30 6.58
C ILE A 293 -16.34 -9.96 7.27
N GLY A 294 -16.94 -9.03 6.53
CA GLY A 294 -17.24 -7.66 6.98
C GLY A 294 -18.15 -7.62 8.21
N ASP A 295 -19.11 -8.52 8.33
CA ASP A 295 -20.01 -8.60 9.49
C ASP A 295 -19.30 -8.91 10.82
N ARG A 296 -18.05 -9.38 10.76
CA ARG A 296 -17.22 -9.67 11.93
C ARG A 296 -16.39 -8.49 12.40
N LEU A 297 -16.36 -7.39 11.64
CA LEU A 297 -15.51 -6.24 11.93
C LEU A 297 -16.13 -5.35 13.02
N ALA A 298 -15.26 -4.92 13.94
CA ALA A 298 -15.53 -3.82 14.87
C ALA A 298 -14.41 -2.80 14.73
N MET A 299 -14.66 -1.75 13.95
CA MET A 299 -13.70 -0.67 13.69
C MET A 299 -14.02 0.54 14.57
N PRO A 300 -13.02 1.41 14.86
CA PRO A 300 -13.27 2.65 15.59
C PRO A 300 -14.28 3.53 14.86
N GLN A 301 -15.20 4.10 15.62
CA GLN A 301 -16.23 4.97 15.04
C GLN A 301 -15.59 6.18 14.32
N GLY A 302 -16.04 6.45 13.11
CA GLY A 302 -15.56 7.56 12.28
C GLY A 302 -14.15 7.36 11.69
N ALA A 303 -13.54 6.19 11.88
CA ALA A 303 -12.28 5.86 11.22
C ALA A 303 -12.46 5.78 9.71
N ARG A 304 -11.49 6.33 9.00
CA ARG A 304 -11.41 6.34 7.53
C ARG A 304 -10.10 5.70 7.09
N HIS A 305 -9.94 5.56 5.78
CA HIS A 305 -8.78 4.99 5.10
C HIS A 305 -7.46 5.22 5.85
N GLY A 306 -6.63 4.19 5.94
CA GLY A 306 -5.34 4.23 6.63
C GLY A 306 -4.49 3.02 6.30
N SER A 307 -3.77 2.50 7.29
CA SER A 307 -2.91 1.34 7.09
C SER A 307 -2.81 0.44 8.31
N LEU A 308 -2.41 -0.80 8.09
CA LEU A 308 -2.23 -1.81 9.11
C LEU A 308 -0.77 -2.26 9.18
N VAL A 309 -0.22 -2.31 10.37
CA VAL A 309 1.11 -2.90 10.62
C VAL A 309 1.07 -3.80 11.84
N ARG A 310 1.90 -4.85 11.85
CA ARG A 310 2.09 -5.65 13.06
C ARG A 310 3.14 -5.01 13.95
N ILE A 311 2.85 -4.94 15.23
CA ILE A 311 3.76 -4.42 16.25
C ILE A 311 3.99 -5.47 17.34
N ASP A 312 5.11 -5.37 18.05
CA ASP A 312 5.33 -6.26 19.19
C ASP A 312 4.39 -5.94 20.36
N ARG A 313 4.15 -6.94 21.22
CA ARG A 313 3.21 -6.82 22.36
C ARG A 313 3.65 -5.78 23.39
N LYS A 314 4.96 -5.53 23.53
CA LYS A 314 5.47 -4.53 24.47
C LYS A 314 5.12 -3.11 24.00
N LEU A 315 5.31 -2.86 22.69
CA LEU A 315 4.93 -1.59 22.08
C LEU A 315 3.41 -1.36 22.13
N ALA A 316 2.61 -2.41 21.84
CA ALA A 316 1.16 -2.34 21.96
C ALA A 316 0.69 -2.02 23.40
N ALA A 317 1.31 -2.62 24.41
CA ALA A 317 1.02 -2.35 25.81
C ALA A 317 1.40 -0.91 26.21
N ALA A 318 2.54 -0.41 25.73
CA ALA A 318 2.96 0.98 25.96
C ALA A 318 1.97 1.98 25.36
N LEU A 319 1.53 1.75 24.13
CA LEU A 319 0.54 2.60 23.44
C LEU A 319 -0.85 2.55 24.10
N ALA A 320 -1.22 1.43 24.72
CA ALA A 320 -2.48 1.32 25.46
C ALA A 320 -2.49 2.14 26.76
N SER A 321 -1.31 2.53 27.27
CA SER A 321 -1.13 3.32 28.50
C SER A 321 -0.84 4.79 28.21
N ALA A 322 -0.63 5.18 26.95
CA ALA A 322 -0.38 6.54 26.51
C ALA A 322 -1.71 7.28 26.26
#